data_26982f3f59d3a7e269ca31ec1e145afb
#
_entry.id   26982f3f59d3a7e269ca31ec1e145afb
#
_cell.length_a   1.000
_cell.length_b   1.000
_cell.length_c   1.000
_cell.angle_alpha   90.00
_cell.angle_beta   90.00
_cell.angle_gamma   90.00
#
_symmetry.space_group_name_H-M   'P 1'
#
loop_
_entity.id
_entity.type
_entity.pdbx_description
1 polymer ?
#
loop_
_entity_poly.entity_id
_entity_poly.type
_entity_poly.pdbx_seq_one_letter_code
_entity_poly.pdbx_strand_id
1 'polypeptide(L)'
;MPPNILYLHSHDTGRYVSPMGHAVPTPNVQRLAEQGTLFRRCFCAAPTCSPSRAALLTGQSAHSSGMLGLAHRGFALYDYGQHLVSTLKAAGYHTALAGMQHVGEGVGYDEELASETRSANHVSATAARFLDSAPTQPFFLDVGYGETHLPFPEMPEQDSRYVRVPDPLPDTPEIRRMTAGYHESVRRMDEGHGRVLEALVRNGLADNTLVICTTDHGVAFPGMKCHLTDHGMGVYLIVRGPGGFDGGAVSDALVSHIDLFPTICEVVGIEAPSHLQGVSLMPLVRGDTDRVREEVFAEVTYHAAYDPARAVRTDRWKLIRHFDDDMTTPVLPNCDESEAKTVWLEHGWAERPVEAERLYDVIFDPNETRNLAGDPDHGPVLEEMRGRLQRWMEATDDPLLRGPVAAPKGARINDKRGRSPRDEPRLVE
;
A
#
# COMPACT_ATOMS: atom_id res chain seq x y z
N MET A 1 27.55 -4.37 -14.50
CA MET A 1 27.33 -4.34 -13.03
C MET A 1 25.85 -4.56 -12.80
N PRO A 2 25.45 -5.20 -11.70
CA PRO A 2 24.04 -5.25 -11.35
C PRO A 2 23.46 -3.82 -11.26
N PRO A 3 22.19 -3.60 -11.61
CA PRO A 3 21.58 -2.27 -11.52
C PRO A 3 21.44 -1.83 -10.08
N ASN A 4 21.50 -0.53 -9.84
CA ASN A 4 21.07 0.04 -8.58
C ASN A 4 19.54 -0.07 -8.46
N ILE A 5 19.02 0.04 -7.25
CA ILE A 5 17.58 0.02 -6.98
C ILE A 5 17.22 1.28 -6.19
N LEU A 6 16.26 2.04 -6.70
CA LEU A 6 15.65 3.18 -6.02
C LEU A 6 14.18 2.87 -5.74
N TYR A 7 13.82 2.73 -4.47
CA TYR A 7 12.45 2.52 -4.03
C TYR A 7 11.89 3.84 -3.49
N LEU A 8 11.03 4.49 -4.28
CA LEU A 8 10.33 5.72 -3.92
C LEU A 8 8.94 5.39 -3.45
N HIS A 9 8.61 5.70 -2.21
CA HIS A 9 7.28 5.43 -1.70
C HIS A 9 6.72 6.56 -0.83
N SER A 10 5.41 6.74 -0.96
CA SER A 10 4.61 7.65 -0.18
C SER A 10 3.79 6.92 0.89
N HIS A 11 2.93 7.65 1.57
CA HIS A 11 2.06 7.17 2.63
C HIS A 11 0.61 7.53 2.31
N ASP A 12 -0.32 6.58 2.35
CA ASP A 12 -1.77 6.80 2.20
C ASP A 12 -2.18 7.50 0.88
N THR A 13 -1.48 7.30 -0.24
CA THR A 13 -1.78 8.01 -1.50
C THR A 13 -2.79 7.28 -2.38
N GLY A 14 -2.86 5.96 -2.28
CA GLY A 14 -3.76 5.15 -3.12
C GLY A 14 -3.43 5.26 -4.61
N ARG A 15 -4.45 5.50 -5.42
CA ARG A 15 -4.34 5.66 -6.88
C ARG A 15 -4.38 7.11 -7.35
N TYR A 16 -4.43 8.08 -6.44
CA TYR A 16 -4.77 9.47 -6.77
C TYR A 16 -3.54 10.25 -7.27
N VAL A 17 -3.03 9.84 -8.42
CA VAL A 17 -1.95 10.50 -9.18
C VAL A 17 -2.36 10.65 -10.65
N SER A 18 -1.78 11.62 -11.37
CA SER A 18 -2.19 11.93 -12.75
C SER A 18 -2.10 10.77 -13.73
N PRO A 19 -1.06 9.89 -13.73
CA PRO A 19 -1.00 8.77 -14.67
C PRO A 19 -2.10 7.71 -14.44
N MET A 20 -2.77 7.75 -13.29
CA MET A 20 -3.95 6.92 -12.99
C MET A 20 -5.28 7.56 -13.44
N GLY A 21 -5.24 8.71 -14.11
CA GLY A 21 -6.42 9.42 -14.63
C GLY A 21 -7.09 10.36 -13.62
N HIS A 22 -6.48 10.61 -12.47
CA HIS A 22 -7.00 11.55 -11.49
C HIS A 22 -6.52 12.98 -11.75
N ALA A 23 -7.38 13.97 -11.51
CA ALA A 23 -7.07 15.39 -11.67
C ALA A 23 -6.24 15.95 -10.51
N VAL A 24 -5.18 15.24 -10.16
CA VAL A 24 -4.20 15.63 -9.14
C VAL A 24 -2.87 15.89 -9.85
N PRO A 25 -2.31 17.11 -9.80
CA PRO A 25 -1.12 17.44 -10.57
C PRO A 25 0.13 16.76 -9.99
N THR A 26 0.59 15.72 -10.68
CA THR A 26 1.80 14.97 -10.34
C THR A 26 2.72 14.84 -11.57
N PRO A 27 3.30 15.96 -12.06
CA PRO A 27 4.05 15.98 -13.32
C PRO A 27 5.32 15.11 -13.28
N ASN A 28 5.94 14.89 -12.13
CA ASN A 28 7.14 14.07 -12.02
C ASN A 28 6.78 12.58 -12.03
N VAL A 29 5.71 12.18 -11.33
CA VAL A 29 5.15 10.82 -11.38
C VAL A 29 4.62 10.52 -12.79
N GLN A 30 3.97 11.50 -13.46
CA GLN A 30 3.53 11.38 -14.85
C GLN A 30 4.71 11.12 -15.79
N ARG A 31 5.77 11.92 -15.71
CA ARG A 31 6.99 11.74 -16.51
C ARG A 31 7.63 10.39 -16.26
N LEU A 32 7.66 9.92 -15.01
CA LEU A 32 8.19 8.60 -14.67
C LEU A 32 7.37 7.48 -15.34
N ALA A 33 6.04 7.60 -15.37
CA ALA A 33 5.16 6.65 -16.06
C ALA A 33 5.38 6.65 -17.59
N GLU A 34 5.58 7.83 -18.18
CA GLU A 34 5.87 7.98 -19.62
C GLU A 34 7.25 7.42 -20.03
N GLN A 35 8.15 7.26 -19.08
CA GLN A 35 9.49 6.70 -19.29
C GLN A 35 9.61 5.24 -18.87
N GLY A 36 8.63 4.71 -18.12
CA GLY A 36 8.66 3.38 -17.53
C GLY A 36 7.46 2.54 -17.93
N THR A 37 7.03 1.70 -17.00
CA THR A 37 5.82 0.87 -17.11
C THR A 37 4.87 1.19 -15.95
N LEU A 38 3.63 1.56 -16.28
CA LEU A 38 2.54 1.77 -15.33
C LEU A 38 1.72 0.49 -15.19
N PHE A 39 1.54 -0.01 -13.96
CA PHE A 39 0.63 -1.10 -13.64
C PHE A 39 -0.68 -0.54 -13.05
N ARG A 40 -1.72 -0.40 -13.87
CA ARG A 40 -2.97 0.26 -13.47
C ARG A 40 -3.78 -0.52 -12.44
N ARG A 41 -3.60 -1.82 -12.37
CA ARG A 41 -4.36 -2.73 -11.48
C ARG A 41 -3.45 -3.36 -10.44
N CYS A 42 -2.65 -2.51 -9.77
CA CYS A 42 -1.83 -2.89 -8.64
C CYS A 42 -2.61 -2.74 -7.33
N PHE A 43 -2.43 -3.73 -6.44
CA PHE A 43 -3.08 -3.78 -5.14
C PHE A 43 -2.06 -4.09 -4.03
N CYS A 44 -2.22 -3.45 -2.88
CA CYS A 44 -1.48 -3.85 -1.69
C CYS A 44 -2.09 -5.13 -1.08
N ALA A 45 -1.27 -5.90 -0.39
CA ALA A 45 -1.73 -7.13 0.27
C ALA A 45 -2.38 -6.89 1.64
N ALA A 46 -2.27 -5.66 2.18
CA ALA A 46 -2.94 -5.24 3.40
C ALA A 46 -3.11 -3.71 3.38
N PRO A 47 -4.34 -3.15 3.42
CA PRO A 47 -4.55 -1.71 3.34
C PRO A 47 -4.30 -0.98 4.68
N THR A 48 -3.20 -1.32 5.35
CA THR A 48 -2.73 -0.71 6.62
C THR A 48 -1.21 -0.54 6.56
N CYS A 49 -0.68 0.53 7.15
CA CYS A 49 0.69 1.00 6.95
C CYS A 49 1.79 -0.07 7.07
N SER A 50 2.06 -0.57 8.29
CA SER A 50 3.14 -1.54 8.51
C SER A 50 2.88 -2.89 7.83
N PRO A 51 1.64 -3.45 7.86
CA PRO A 51 1.32 -4.69 7.15
C PRO A 51 1.53 -4.62 5.64
N SER A 52 1.12 -3.51 5.00
CA SER A 52 1.34 -3.33 3.56
C SER A 52 2.82 -3.28 3.18
N ARG A 53 3.58 -2.48 3.92
CA ARG A 53 5.03 -2.31 3.68
C ARG A 53 5.79 -3.60 3.95
N ALA A 54 5.44 -4.31 5.03
CA ALA A 54 5.98 -5.62 5.33
C ALA A 54 5.67 -6.63 4.21
N ALA A 55 4.43 -6.68 3.72
CA ALA A 55 4.06 -7.59 2.65
C ALA A 55 4.87 -7.34 1.37
N LEU A 56 5.04 -6.09 0.94
CA LEU A 56 5.87 -5.72 -0.20
C LEU A 56 7.33 -6.14 0.00
N LEU A 57 7.90 -5.79 1.17
CA LEU A 57 9.33 -5.93 1.46
C LEU A 57 9.72 -7.33 1.92
N THR A 58 8.76 -8.22 2.20
CA THR A 58 9.00 -9.65 2.46
C THR A 58 8.48 -10.54 1.34
N GLY A 59 7.69 -10.01 0.39
CA GLY A 59 7.05 -10.78 -0.68
C GLY A 59 6.01 -11.78 -0.18
N GLN A 60 5.43 -11.55 1.02
CA GLN A 60 4.49 -12.44 1.71
C GLN A 60 3.23 -11.69 2.14
N SER A 61 2.14 -12.43 2.37
CA SER A 61 0.97 -11.89 3.07
C SER A 61 1.33 -11.43 4.49
N ALA A 62 0.54 -10.51 5.06
CA ALA A 62 0.85 -9.93 6.36
C ALA A 62 0.85 -10.99 7.48
N HIS A 63 -0.08 -11.96 7.44
CA HIS A 63 -0.11 -13.06 8.42
C HIS A 63 1.08 -14.01 8.29
N SER A 64 1.57 -14.26 7.07
CA SER A 64 2.75 -15.10 6.84
C SER A 64 4.04 -14.42 7.32
N SER A 65 4.15 -13.10 7.13
CA SER A 65 5.31 -12.33 7.58
C SER A 65 5.28 -12.01 9.09
N GLY A 66 4.12 -12.10 9.76
CA GLY A 66 3.91 -11.75 11.16
C GLY A 66 3.48 -10.30 11.41
N MET A 67 3.55 -9.42 10.41
CA MET A 67 3.17 -8.01 10.56
C MET A 67 1.65 -7.84 10.48
N LEU A 68 0.93 -8.33 11.47
CA LEU A 68 -0.53 -8.31 11.53
C LEU A 68 -1.14 -6.95 11.88
N GLY A 69 -0.32 -6.01 12.34
CA GLY A 69 -0.71 -4.67 12.77
C GLY A 69 0.46 -3.69 12.72
N LEU A 70 0.32 -2.53 13.35
CA LEU A 70 1.30 -1.44 13.26
C LEU A 70 2.56 -1.71 14.10
N ALA A 71 3.74 -1.54 13.52
CA ALA A 71 5.02 -1.75 14.19
C ALA A 71 5.16 -0.89 15.47
N HIS A 72 4.77 0.38 15.42
CA HIS A 72 4.81 1.28 16.60
C HIS A 72 3.78 0.93 17.68
N ARG A 73 2.89 -0.04 17.41
CA ARG A 73 1.95 -0.62 18.38
C ARG A 73 2.38 -2.00 18.90
N GLY A 74 3.61 -2.43 18.60
CA GLY A 74 4.20 -3.66 19.13
C GLY A 74 4.06 -4.88 18.22
N PHE A 75 3.67 -4.71 16.95
CA PHE A 75 3.74 -5.77 15.96
C PHE A 75 5.11 -5.78 15.27
N ALA A 76 5.56 -6.97 14.86
CA ALA A 76 6.87 -7.17 14.24
C ALA A 76 6.83 -8.31 13.24
N LEU A 77 7.82 -8.39 12.37
CA LEU A 77 8.04 -9.56 11.52
C LEU A 77 8.42 -10.76 12.39
N TYR A 78 8.04 -11.95 11.97
CA TYR A 78 8.54 -13.19 12.58
C TYR A 78 10.04 -13.36 12.35
N ASP A 79 10.52 -12.94 11.16
CA ASP A 79 11.93 -13.03 10.78
C ASP A 79 12.34 -11.85 9.90
N TYR A 80 13.12 -10.93 10.43
CA TYR A 80 13.68 -9.80 9.66
C TYR A 80 14.71 -10.26 8.61
N GLY A 81 15.26 -11.47 8.71
CA GLY A 81 16.10 -12.08 7.67
C GLY A 81 15.37 -12.30 6.34
N GLN A 82 14.04 -12.36 6.35
CA GLN A 82 13.21 -12.48 5.15
C GLN A 82 12.89 -11.13 4.48
N HIS A 83 13.35 -10.03 5.02
CA HIS A 83 13.17 -8.71 4.43
C HIS A 83 14.09 -8.52 3.21
N LEU A 84 13.62 -7.81 2.18
CA LEU A 84 14.35 -7.51 0.93
C LEU A 84 15.76 -6.95 1.18
N VAL A 85 15.93 -6.08 2.17
CA VAL A 85 17.23 -5.54 2.58
C VAL A 85 18.22 -6.64 2.89
N SER A 86 17.84 -7.68 3.64
CA SER A 86 18.72 -8.80 4.00
C SER A 86 19.17 -9.58 2.75
N THR A 87 18.23 -9.83 1.82
CA THR A 87 18.52 -10.51 0.54
C THR A 87 19.47 -9.70 -0.33
N LEU A 88 19.22 -8.38 -0.46
CA LEU A 88 20.07 -7.50 -1.26
C LEU A 88 21.47 -7.32 -0.64
N LYS A 89 21.59 -7.22 0.67
CA LYS A 89 22.89 -7.21 1.36
C LYS A 89 23.69 -8.49 1.10
N ALA A 90 23.03 -9.65 1.18
CA ALA A 90 23.67 -10.93 0.85
C ALA A 90 24.14 -10.99 -0.62
N ALA A 91 23.49 -10.25 -1.51
CA ALA A 91 23.88 -10.10 -2.91
C ALA A 91 24.92 -8.98 -3.15
N GLY A 92 25.44 -8.35 -2.11
CA GLY A 92 26.49 -7.33 -2.18
C GLY A 92 26.02 -5.90 -2.44
N TYR A 93 24.72 -5.61 -2.23
CA TYR A 93 24.19 -4.26 -2.31
C TYR A 93 24.54 -3.47 -1.06
N HIS A 94 24.94 -2.20 -1.23
CA HIS A 94 24.93 -1.23 -0.15
C HIS A 94 23.50 -0.72 0.06
N THR A 95 22.97 -0.83 1.25
CA THR A 95 21.56 -0.53 1.54
C THR A 95 21.42 0.74 2.38
N ALA A 96 20.67 1.72 1.90
CA ALA A 96 20.46 2.99 2.56
C ALA A 96 18.96 3.34 2.69
N LEU A 97 18.59 3.92 3.82
CA LEU A 97 17.24 4.43 4.10
C LEU A 97 17.25 5.96 4.23
N ALA A 98 16.41 6.64 3.47
CA ALA A 98 16.09 8.05 3.66
C ALA A 98 14.62 8.20 4.07
N GLY A 99 14.37 8.73 5.25
CA GLY A 99 13.00 8.94 5.77
C GLY A 99 12.46 7.74 6.55
N MET A 100 11.34 7.14 6.12
CA MET A 100 10.67 6.12 6.93
C MET A 100 10.40 4.81 6.16
N GLN A 101 10.60 3.68 6.81
CA GLN A 101 10.23 2.34 6.30
C GLN A 101 9.00 1.74 7.01
N HIS A 102 8.74 2.08 8.26
CA HIS A 102 7.57 1.73 9.09
C HIS A 102 7.32 0.22 9.29
N VAL A 103 8.37 -0.62 9.16
CA VAL A 103 8.29 -2.09 9.39
C VAL A 103 8.91 -2.47 10.74
N GLY A 104 9.82 -1.64 11.26
CA GLY A 104 10.45 -1.86 12.57
C GLY A 104 11.95 -1.62 12.57
N GLU A 105 12.55 -1.64 13.74
CA GLU A 105 13.98 -1.34 13.94
C GLU A 105 14.91 -2.48 13.49
N GLY A 106 14.37 -3.70 13.28
CA GLY A 106 15.17 -4.90 12.97
C GLY A 106 15.57 -5.05 11.50
N VAL A 107 15.23 -4.11 10.61
CA VAL A 107 15.47 -4.24 9.17
C VAL A 107 16.96 -4.27 8.81
N GLY A 108 17.79 -3.46 9.48
CA GLY A 108 19.25 -3.54 9.39
C GLY A 108 19.84 -3.00 8.08
N TYR A 109 19.42 -1.80 7.64
CA TYR A 109 20.12 -1.06 6.58
C TYR A 109 21.60 -0.83 6.96
N ASP A 110 22.48 -0.71 5.95
CA ASP A 110 23.88 -0.34 6.18
C ASP A 110 23.99 1.12 6.60
N GLU A 111 23.09 1.97 6.11
CA GLU A 111 23.07 3.40 6.42
C GLU A 111 21.63 3.91 6.57
N GLU A 112 21.33 4.53 7.72
CA GLU A 112 20.09 5.28 7.93
C GLU A 112 20.41 6.77 7.86
N LEU A 113 19.97 7.41 6.77
CA LEU A 113 20.29 8.80 6.45
C LEU A 113 19.44 9.75 7.30
N ALA A 114 20.10 10.56 8.14
CA ALA A 114 19.41 11.51 9.00
C ALA A 114 18.64 12.55 8.19
N SER A 115 17.35 12.69 8.47
CA SER A 115 16.46 13.71 7.93
C SER A 115 15.81 14.49 9.07
N GLU A 116 15.66 15.82 8.94
CA GLU A 116 15.08 16.66 9.97
C GLU A 116 13.63 16.27 10.29
N THR A 117 12.89 15.92 9.25
CA THR A 117 11.50 15.46 9.34
C THR A 117 11.23 14.38 8.31
N ARG A 118 10.06 13.74 8.40
CA ARG A 118 9.58 12.77 7.39
C ARG A 118 8.92 13.44 6.18
N SER A 119 8.95 14.78 6.06
CA SER A 119 8.35 15.46 4.92
C SER A 119 9.11 15.18 3.63
N ALA A 120 8.39 15.12 2.51
CA ALA A 120 8.98 14.90 1.19
C ALA A 120 10.09 15.90 0.87
N ASN A 121 9.98 17.14 1.34
CA ASN A 121 11.02 18.16 1.15
C ASN A 121 12.35 17.78 1.82
N HIS A 122 12.34 17.38 3.09
CA HIS A 122 13.56 17.05 3.82
C HIS A 122 14.12 15.68 3.41
N VAL A 123 13.26 14.68 3.27
CA VAL A 123 13.67 13.32 2.88
C VAL A 123 14.26 13.32 1.48
N SER A 124 13.63 14.00 0.50
CA SER A 124 14.16 14.08 -0.87
C SER A 124 15.49 14.82 -0.95
N ALA A 125 15.69 15.88 -0.13
CA ALA A 125 16.97 16.56 -0.05
C ALA A 125 18.06 15.64 0.53
N THR A 126 17.73 14.81 1.51
CA THR A 126 18.64 13.81 2.08
C THR A 126 19.00 12.72 1.07
N ALA A 127 18.00 12.16 0.37
CA ALA A 127 18.23 11.18 -0.70
C ALA A 127 19.08 11.77 -1.85
N ALA A 128 18.83 13.03 -2.25
CA ALA A 128 19.63 13.69 -3.27
C ALA A 128 21.09 13.85 -2.84
N ARG A 129 21.37 14.25 -1.58
CA ARG A 129 22.74 14.31 -1.05
C ARG A 129 23.45 12.97 -1.07
N PHE A 130 22.73 11.86 -0.74
CA PHE A 130 23.30 10.52 -0.87
C PHE A 130 23.70 10.23 -2.32
N LEU A 131 22.83 10.49 -3.30
CA LEU A 131 23.15 10.30 -4.71
C LEU A 131 24.31 11.20 -5.20
N ASP A 132 24.41 12.45 -4.69
CA ASP A 132 25.47 13.39 -5.01
C ASP A 132 26.83 13.00 -4.38
N SER A 133 26.85 12.14 -3.37
CA SER A 133 28.08 11.65 -2.71
C SER A 133 28.82 10.55 -3.47
N ALA A 134 28.36 10.17 -4.67
CA ALA A 134 28.87 9.04 -5.45
C ALA A 134 28.85 7.72 -4.64
N PRO A 135 27.68 7.22 -4.25
CA PRO A 135 27.56 6.08 -3.36
C PRO A 135 28.16 4.81 -3.96
N THR A 136 28.57 3.88 -3.08
CA THR A 136 29.01 2.56 -3.48
C THR A 136 27.92 1.84 -4.28
N GLN A 137 28.26 1.26 -5.42
CA GLN A 137 27.35 0.53 -6.30
C GLN A 137 27.68 -0.97 -6.31
N PRO A 138 26.68 -1.86 -6.44
CA PRO A 138 25.25 -1.52 -6.53
C PRO A 138 24.70 -1.06 -5.17
N PHE A 139 23.74 -0.15 -5.18
CA PHE A 139 23.01 0.28 -3.97
C PHE A 139 21.52 -0.02 -4.07
N PHE A 140 20.89 -0.18 -2.90
CA PHE A 140 19.45 -0.10 -2.68
C PHE A 140 19.17 1.14 -1.84
N LEU A 141 18.52 2.12 -2.42
CA LEU A 141 18.08 3.34 -1.72
C LEU A 141 16.57 3.30 -1.51
N ASP A 142 16.17 3.18 -0.26
CA ASP A 142 14.78 3.25 0.19
C ASP A 142 14.46 4.70 0.58
N VAL A 143 13.48 5.32 -0.08
CA VAL A 143 13.09 6.73 0.12
C VAL A 143 11.61 6.79 0.48
N GLY A 144 11.31 6.96 1.78
CA GLY A 144 9.96 6.94 2.31
C GLY A 144 9.51 8.29 2.87
N TYR A 145 8.43 8.85 2.30
CA TYR A 145 7.86 10.13 2.73
C TYR A 145 6.73 9.96 3.75
N GLY A 146 6.52 10.99 4.59
CA GLY A 146 5.34 11.11 5.44
C GLY A 146 4.08 11.53 4.67
N GLU A 147 4.24 12.22 3.53
CA GLU A 147 3.13 12.55 2.62
C GLU A 147 2.62 11.26 1.95
N THR A 148 1.32 11.06 1.87
CA THR A 148 0.19 11.95 2.14
C THR A 148 -0.59 11.60 3.42
N HIS A 149 0.07 11.18 4.47
CA HIS A 149 -0.58 10.87 5.75
C HIS A 149 -1.24 12.12 6.38
N LEU A 150 -2.35 11.93 7.09
CA LEU A 150 -2.97 12.97 7.91
C LEU A 150 -2.03 13.50 9.01
N PRO A 151 -2.13 14.77 9.42
CA PRO A 151 -3.07 15.79 8.92
C PRO A 151 -2.63 16.37 7.57
N PHE A 152 -3.60 16.65 6.70
CA PHE A 152 -3.33 17.36 5.46
C PHE A 152 -3.05 18.85 5.70
N PRO A 153 -2.31 19.54 4.80
CA PRO A 153 -2.15 20.99 4.86
C PRO A 153 -3.51 21.71 4.84
N GLU A 154 -3.63 22.75 5.65
CA GLU A 154 -4.78 23.64 5.58
C GLU A 154 -4.70 24.48 4.29
N MET A 155 -5.81 24.51 3.55
CA MET A 155 -5.91 25.21 2.28
C MET A 155 -6.90 26.36 2.36
N PRO A 156 -6.67 27.49 1.65
CA PRO A 156 -7.64 28.55 1.51
C PRO A 156 -8.97 28.03 0.96
N GLU A 157 -10.10 28.55 1.42
CA GLU A 157 -11.44 28.09 1.03
C GLU A 157 -11.65 28.13 -0.51
N GLN A 158 -11.08 29.14 -1.19
CA GLN A 158 -11.19 29.24 -2.65
C GLN A 158 -10.58 28.05 -3.40
N ASP A 159 -9.59 27.35 -2.82
CA ASP A 159 -8.92 26.24 -3.47
C ASP A 159 -9.78 24.97 -3.48
N SER A 160 -10.74 24.87 -2.54
CA SER A 160 -11.69 23.76 -2.47
C SER A 160 -12.81 23.83 -3.53
N ARG A 161 -13.03 24.98 -4.18
CA ARG A 161 -14.14 25.20 -5.12
C ARG A 161 -14.07 24.37 -6.40
N TYR A 162 -12.87 24.02 -6.82
CA TYR A 162 -12.64 23.27 -8.07
C TYR A 162 -12.18 21.83 -7.83
N VAL A 163 -12.23 21.38 -6.57
CA VAL A 163 -11.81 20.03 -6.21
C VAL A 163 -12.98 19.08 -6.43
N ARG A 164 -12.71 17.98 -7.13
CA ARG A 164 -13.59 16.82 -7.16
C ARG A 164 -13.28 15.92 -5.97
N VAL A 165 -14.29 15.68 -5.14
CA VAL A 165 -14.18 14.71 -4.04
C VAL A 165 -13.96 13.31 -4.63
N PRO A 166 -13.03 12.50 -4.10
CA PRO A 166 -12.87 11.12 -4.52
C PRO A 166 -14.15 10.30 -4.29
N ASP A 167 -14.53 9.48 -5.26
CA ASP A 167 -15.55 8.46 -5.04
C ASP A 167 -15.03 7.43 -4.02
N PRO A 168 -15.81 6.88 -3.12
CA PRO A 168 -17.24 7.05 -2.85
C PRO A 168 -17.56 8.06 -1.72
N LEU A 169 -16.73 9.06 -1.48
CA LEU A 169 -16.94 10.02 -0.41
C LEU A 169 -18.12 10.94 -0.70
N PRO A 170 -18.88 11.39 0.34
CA PRO A 170 -19.93 12.37 0.17
C PRO A 170 -19.33 13.74 -0.21
N ASP A 171 -19.96 14.42 -1.16
CA ASP A 171 -19.52 15.72 -1.64
C ASP A 171 -20.06 16.84 -0.74
N THR A 172 -19.34 17.13 0.35
CA THR A 172 -19.64 18.21 1.30
C THR A 172 -18.53 19.26 1.31
N PRO A 173 -18.80 20.50 1.80
CA PRO A 173 -17.75 21.52 1.92
C PRO A 173 -16.53 21.06 2.74
N GLU A 174 -16.75 20.31 3.82
CA GLU A 174 -15.71 19.76 4.70
C GLU A 174 -14.79 18.81 3.93
N ILE A 175 -15.39 17.85 3.21
CA ILE A 175 -14.64 16.85 2.45
C ILE A 175 -13.93 17.49 1.25
N ARG A 176 -14.52 18.51 0.61
CA ARG A 176 -13.82 19.30 -0.42
C ARG A 176 -12.59 20.01 0.13
N ARG A 177 -12.68 20.64 1.33
CA ARG A 177 -11.51 21.26 1.98
C ARG A 177 -10.42 20.24 2.27
N MET A 178 -10.79 19.10 2.86
CA MET A 178 -9.84 18.02 3.11
C MET A 178 -9.19 17.51 1.82
N THR A 179 -9.98 17.35 0.75
CA THR A 179 -9.46 16.91 -0.55
C THR A 179 -8.49 17.93 -1.15
N ALA A 180 -8.75 19.24 -0.98
CA ALA A 180 -7.79 20.28 -1.39
C ALA A 180 -6.45 20.16 -0.63
N GLY A 181 -6.51 19.96 0.68
CA GLY A 181 -5.32 19.71 1.50
C GLY A 181 -4.58 18.42 1.11
N TYR A 182 -5.32 17.36 0.80
CA TYR A 182 -4.77 16.12 0.27
C TYR A 182 -4.04 16.36 -1.07
N HIS A 183 -4.62 17.10 -2.02
CA HIS A 183 -3.99 17.43 -3.29
C HIS A 183 -2.69 18.23 -3.09
N GLU A 184 -2.65 19.15 -2.13
CA GLU A 184 -1.42 19.87 -1.77
C GLU A 184 -0.36 18.93 -1.20
N SER A 185 -0.76 17.95 -0.37
CA SER A 185 0.14 16.94 0.15
C SER A 185 0.72 16.06 -0.98
N VAL A 186 -0.11 15.66 -1.95
CA VAL A 186 0.34 14.92 -3.15
C VAL A 186 1.29 15.76 -4.00
N ARG A 187 1.04 17.07 -4.17
CA ARG A 187 1.94 17.98 -4.88
C ARG A 187 3.32 18.02 -4.23
N ARG A 188 3.39 18.11 -2.90
CA ARG A 188 4.68 18.11 -2.16
C ARG A 188 5.41 16.77 -2.32
N MET A 189 4.69 15.67 -2.28
CA MET A 189 5.23 14.35 -2.57
C MET A 189 5.84 14.28 -3.98
N ASP A 190 5.10 14.75 -5.00
CA ASP A 190 5.56 14.74 -6.39
C ASP A 190 6.83 15.60 -6.60
N GLU A 191 6.90 16.76 -5.96
CA GLU A 191 8.11 17.60 -5.96
C GLU A 191 9.30 16.87 -5.31
N GLY A 192 9.05 16.13 -4.23
CA GLY A 192 10.05 15.28 -3.60
C GLY A 192 10.56 14.19 -4.55
N HIS A 193 9.66 13.49 -5.22
CA HIS A 193 10.03 12.50 -6.24
C HIS A 193 10.85 13.14 -7.36
N GLY A 194 10.42 14.30 -7.87
CA GLY A 194 11.16 15.06 -8.90
C GLY A 194 12.59 15.33 -8.50
N ARG A 195 12.82 15.83 -7.29
CA ARG A 195 14.16 16.15 -6.78
C ARG A 195 15.09 14.91 -6.74
N VAL A 196 14.58 13.76 -6.29
CA VAL A 196 15.37 12.53 -6.24
C VAL A 196 15.68 12.00 -7.64
N LEU A 197 14.70 12.01 -8.54
CA LEU A 197 14.87 11.59 -9.94
C LEU A 197 15.85 12.50 -10.69
N GLU A 198 15.81 13.82 -10.45
CA GLU A 198 16.77 14.77 -11.01
C GLU A 198 18.19 14.54 -10.50
N ALA A 199 18.34 14.21 -9.19
CA ALA A 199 19.64 13.83 -8.64
C ALA A 199 20.19 12.55 -9.28
N LEU A 200 19.34 11.56 -9.54
CA LEU A 200 19.73 10.33 -10.22
C LEU A 200 20.26 10.62 -11.65
N VAL A 201 19.55 11.47 -12.41
CA VAL A 201 19.95 11.88 -13.76
C VAL A 201 21.25 12.68 -13.73
N ARG A 202 21.35 13.70 -12.86
CA ARG A 202 22.50 14.59 -12.74
C ARG A 202 23.80 13.82 -12.44
N ASN A 203 23.71 12.72 -11.70
CA ASN A 203 24.86 11.88 -11.34
C ASN A 203 25.12 10.74 -12.33
N GLY A 204 24.41 10.69 -13.46
CA GLY A 204 24.61 9.65 -14.49
C GLY A 204 24.21 8.23 -14.05
N LEU A 205 23.34 8.13 -13.04
CA LEU A 205 22.92 6.85 -12.45
C LEU A 205 21.60 6.34 -13.05
N ALA A 206 20.87 7.18 -13.79
CA ALA A 206 19.49 6.91 -14.21
C ALA A 206 19.36 5.66 -15.10
N ASP A 207 20.31 5.42 -16.02
CA ASP A 207 20.26 4.33 -16.99
C ASP A 207 20.55 2.96 -16.36
N ASN A 208 21.25 2.93 -15.21
CA ASN A 208 21.58 1.71 -14.47
C ASN A 208 20.87 1.63 -13.12
N THR A 209 19.68 2.24 -12.99
CA THR A 209 18.89 2.18 -11.76
C THR A 209 17.48 1.73 -12.05
N LEU A 210 17.06 0.64 -11.42
CA LEU A 210 15.65 0.23 -11.35
C LEU A 210 14.94 1.16 -10.36
N VAL A 211 14.04 2.00 -10.86
CA VAL A 211 13.22 2.90 -10.05
C VAL A 211 11.85 2.25 -9.86
N ILE A 212 11.44 2.04 -8.62
CA ILE A 212 10.11 1.56 -8.22
C ILE A 212 9.42 2.70 -7.48
N CYS A 213 8.29 3.17 -7.98
CA CYS A 213 7.53 4.26 -7.40
C CYS A 213 6.11 3.81 -7.10
N THR A 214 5.72 3.84 -5.81
CA THR A 214 4.40 3.40 -5.35
C THR A 214 4.00 4.07 -4.03
N THR A 215 2.89 3.65 -3.45
CA THR A 215 2.43 4.00 -2.08
C THR A 215 2.11 2.73 -1.31
N ASP A 216 1.83 2.83 -0.03
CA ASP A 216 1.48 1.65 0.78
C ASP A 216 0.03 1.17 0.59
N HIS A 217 -0.97 2.04 0.61
CA HIS A 217 -2.39 1.71 0.48
C HIS A 217 -3.22 2.96 0.14
N GLY A 218 -4.55 2.85 0.22
CA GLY A 218 -5.49 3.93 -0.05
C GLY A 218 -5.43 5.09 0.94
N VAL A 219 -6.12 6.18 0.59
CA VAL A 219 -6.11 7.44 1.36
C VAL A 219 -6.76 7.26 2.73
N ALA A 220 -6.31 8.06 3.72
CA ALA A 220 -6.85 8.06 5.09
C ALA A 220 -8.26 8.68 5.19
N PHE A 221 -9.16 8.25 4.32
CA PHE A 221 -10.59 8.59 4.35
C PHE A 221 -11.43 7.37 4.79
N PRO A 222 -12.63 7.60 5.35
CA PRO A 222 -13.57 6.52 5.64
C PRO A 222 -13.85 5.64 4.42
N GLY A 223 -13.86 4.31 4.59
CA GLY A 223 -14.09 3.35 3.51
C GLY A 223 -12.88 3.09 2.60
N MET A 224 -11.74 3.74 2.83
CA MET A 224 -10.49 3.56 2.09
C MET A 224 -9.43 2.87 2.94
N LYS A 225 -8.48 3.60 3.56
CA LYS A 225 -7.50 3.03 4.49
C LYS A 225 -8.16 2.10 5.50
N CYS A 226 -7.53 0.98 5.82
CA CYS A 226 -8.03 -0.09 6.68
C CYS A 226 -9.26 -0.86 6.13
N HIS A 227 -9.71 -0.58 4.91
CA HIS A 227 -10.81 -1.29 4.29
C HIS A 227 -10.34 -2.07 3.05
N LEU A 228 -10.93 -3.26 2.85
CA LEU A 228 -10.60 -4.14 1.72
C LEU A 228 -11.35 -3.78 0.42
N THR A 229 -11.81 -2.54 0.30
CA THR A 229 -12.35 -2.00 -0.96
C THR A 229 -11.23 -1.72 -1.95
N ASP A 230 -11.54 -1.59 -3.26
CA ASP A 230 -10.54 -1.17 -4.26
C ASP A 230 -9.99 0.24 -3.98
N HIS A 231 -10.72 1.07 -3.22
CA HIS A 231 -10.24 2.37 -2.75
C HIS A 231 -9.22 2.24 -1.60
N GLY A 232 -9.29 1.17 -0.81
CA GLY A 232 -8.33 0.88 0.25
C GLY A 232 -7.11 0.09 -0.24
N MET A 233 -7.35 -0.94 -1.06
CA MET A 233 -6.30 -1.84 -1.55
C MET A 233 -5.55 -1.29 -2.76
N GLY A 234 -6.20 -0.49 -3.60
CA GLY A 234 -5.66 -0.04 -4.87
C GLY A 234 -4.56 1.00 -4.71
N VAL A 235 -3.44 0.77 -5.37
CA VAL A 235 -2.26 1.63 -5.33
C VAL A 235 -1.76 1.93 -6.73
N TYR A 236 -1.08 3.06 -6.92
CA TYR A 236 -0.31 3.26 -8.14
C TYR A 236 1.00 2.47 -8.06
N LEU A 237 1.45 1.93 -9.18
CA LEU A 237 2.76 1.30 -9.31
C LEU A 237 3.37 1.67 -10.66
N ILE A 238 4.54 2.30 -10.61
CA ILE A 238 5.33 2.64 -11.79
C ILE A 238 6.74 2.06 -11.57
N VAL A 239 7.23 1.35 -12.57
CA VAL A 239 8.61 0.83 -12.57
C VAL A 239 9.33 1.35 -13.82
N ARG A 240 10.56 1.85 -13.67
CA ARG A 240 11.39 2.34 -14.77
C ARG A 240 12.82 1.86 -14.63
N GLY A 241 13.46 1.45 -15.73
CA GLY A 241 14.88 1.16 -15.77
C GLY A 241 15.22 -0.21 -16.36
N PRO A 242 16.35 -0.79 -15.96
CA PRO A 242 16.82 -2.07 -16.48
C PRO A 242 15.78 -3.21 -16.37
N GLY A 243 15.82 -4.13 -17.32
CA GLY A 243 14.87 -5.25 -17.39
C GLY A 243 13.75 -5.04 -18.40
N GLY A 244 13.71 -3.88 -19.12
CA GLY A 244 12.68 -3.56 -20.10
C GLY A 244 11.50 -2.74 -19.54
N PHE A 245 11.68 -2.14 -18.37
CA PHE A 245 10.72 -1.20 -17.81
C PHE A 245 10.93 0.19 -18.42
N ASP A 246 10.52 0.37 -19.67
CA ASP A 246 10.74 1.61 -20.44
C ASP A 246 9.58 1.89 -21.41
N GLY A 247 9.72 2.95 -22.19
CA GLY A 247 8.85 3.26 -23.32
C GLY A 247 7.44 3.71 -23.02
N GLY A 248 7.06 3.98 -21.76
CA GLY A 248 5.71 4.42 -21.38
C GLY A 248 4.66 3.32 -21.51
N ALA A 249 5.05 2.07 -21.27
CA ALA A 249 4.14 0.93 -21.34
C ALA A 249 3.07 1.00 -20.23
N VAL A 250 1.87 0.48 -20.52
CA VAL A 250 0.77 0.38 -19.56
C VAL A 250 0.28 -1.06 -19.51
N SER A 251 0.24 -1.64 -18.31
CA SER A 251 -0.28 -2.99 -18.08
C SER A 251 -1.59 -2.95 -17.32
N ASP A 252 -2.59 -3.70 -17.83
CA ASP A 252 -3.88 -3.95 -17.17
C ASP A 252 -3.94 -5.30 -16.45
N ALA A 253 -2.83 -6.02 -16.35
CA ALA A 253 -2.75 -7.24 -15.57
C ALA A 253 -3.01 -6.98 -14.09
N LEU A 254 -3.62 -7.96 -13.40
CA LEU A 254 -3.69 -7.96 -11.94
C LEU A 254 -2.29 -8.14 -11.35
N VAL A 255 -1.89 -7.22 -10.47
CA VAL A 255 -0.58 -7.19 -9.83
C VAL A 255 -0.74 -6.93 -8.33
N SER A 256 0.04 -7.58 -7.52
CA SER A 256 0.11 -7.35 -6.09
C SER A 256 1.47 -6.77 -5.68
N HIS A 257 1.52 -6.00 -4.63
CA HIS A 257 2.79 -5.51 -4.05
C HIS A 257 3.78 -6.63 -3.73
N ILE A 258 3.31 -7.82 -3.34
CA ILE A 258 4.19 -8.97 -3.06
C ILE A 258 4.94 -9.48 -4.31
N ASP A 259 4.54 -9.06 -5.51
CA ASP A 259 5.18 -9.43 -6.78
C ASP A 259 6.48 -8.63 -7.04
N LEU A 260 6.68 -7.54 -6.31
CA LEU A 260 7.87 -6.70 -6.49
C LEU A 260 9.15 -7.39 -6.03
N PHE A 261 9.12 -8.10 -4.93
CA PHE A 261 10.33 -8.79 -4.44
C PHE A 261 10.86 -9.82 -5.44
N PRO A 262 10.08 -10.82 -5.94
CA PRO A 262 10.58 -11.74 -6.95
C PRO A 262 10.96 -11.04 -8.28
N THR A 263 10.27 -9.95 -8.64
CA THR A 263 10.63 -9.14 -9.82
C THR A 263 12.01 -8.51 -9.66
N ILE A 264 12.29 -7.91 -8.49
CA ILE A 264 13.61 -7.36 -8.17
C ILE A 264 14.67 -8.45 -8.28
N CYS A 265 14.46 -9.62 -7.66
CA CYS A 265 15.40 -10.73 -7.75
C CYS A 265 15.73 -11.11 -9.20
N GLU A 266 14.71 -11.22 -10.06
CA GLU A 266 14.91 -11.56 -11.47
C GLU A 266 15.67 -10.47 -12.24
N VAL A 267 15.34 -9.17 -12.02
CA VAL A 267 16.03 -8.05 -12.68
C VAL A 267 17.49 -7.95 -12.29
N VAL A 268 17.82 -8.20 -11.03
CA VAL A 268 19.20 -8.09 -10.54
C VAL A 268 19.98 -9.41 -10.68
N GLY A 269 19.32 -10.49 -11.12
CA GLY A 269 19.96 -11.78 -11.40
C GLY A 269 20.34 -12.58 -10.16
N ILE A 270 19.54 -12.50 -9.09
CA ILE A 270 19.71 -13.28 -7.85
C ILE A 270 18.59 -14.31 -7.71
N GLU A 271 18.89 -15.41 -7.01
CA GLU A 271 17.87 -16.42 -6.72
C GLU A 271 16.78 -15.87 -5.79
N ALA A 272 15.53 -16.08 -6.17
CA ALA A 272 14.39 -15.69 -5.37
C ALA A 272 14.28 -16.60 -4.13
N PRO A 273 14.22 -16.04 -2.91
CA PRO A 273 14.04 -16.82 -1.69
C PRO A 273 12.77 -17.69 -1.72
N SER A 274 12.82 -18.88 -1.13
CA SER A 274 11.71 -19.85 -1.17
C SER A 274 10.46 -19.43 -0.36
N HIS A 275 10.57 -18.43 0.52
CA HIS A 275 9.45 -17.93 1.30
C HIS A 275 8.53 -16.98 0.51
N LEU A 276 8.91 -16.54 -0.69
CA LEU A 276 8.13 -15.59 -1.47
C LEU A 276 6.80 -16.20 -1.94
N GLN A 277 5.73 -15.44 -1.79
CA GLN A 277 4.37 -15.78 -2.24
C GLN A 277 3.97 -14.99 -3.51
N GLY A 278 4.77 -13.98 -3.87
CA GLY A 278 4.61 -13.20 -5.09
C GLY A 278 5.13 -13.93 -6.32
N VAL A 279 4.81 -13.39 -7.49
CA VAL A 279 5.30 -13.85 -8.80
C VAL A 279 6.01 -12.71 -9.52
N SER A 280 7.03 -13.02 -10.31
CA SER A 280 7.74 -12.00 -11.07
C SER A 280 6.86 -11.35 -12.14
N LEU A 281 6.96 -10.03 -12.29
CA LEU A 281 6.28 -9.24 -13.32
C LEU A 281 7.04 -9.28 -14.67
N MET A 282 8.23 -9.85 -14.71
CA MET A 282 9.08 -9.88 -15.91
C MET A 282 8.42 -10.54 -17.13
N PRO A 283 7.59 -11.60 -16.99
CA PRO A 283 6.85 -12.13 -18.14
C PRO A 283 5.88 -11.12 -18.80
N LEU A 284 5.27 -10.22 -18.00
CA LEU A 284 4.44 -9.13 -18.54
C LEU A 284 5.29 -8.10 -19.30
N VAL A 285 6.44 -7.76 -18.75
CA VAL A 285 7.35 -6.75 -19.33
C VAL A 285 7.95 -7.23 -20.64
N ARG A 286 8.31 -8.52 -20.73
CA ARG A 286 8.81 -9.14 -21.97
C ARG A 286 7.74 -9.41 -23.02
N GLY A 287 6.45 -9.29 -22.66
CA GLY A 287 5.33 -9.64 -23.54
C GLY A 287 5.13 -11.14 -23.72
N ASP A 288 5.66 -11.97 -22.81
CA ASP A 288 5.51 -13.44 -22.84
C ASP A 288 4.07 -13.84 -22.50
N THR A 289 3.36 -13.01 -21.73
CA THR A 289 1.97 -13.19 -21.31
C THR A 289 1.29 -11.85 -21.02
N ASP A 290 -0.05 -11.83 -21.04
CA ASP A 290 -0.86 -10.69 -20.63
C ASP A 290 -1.31 -10.75 -19.15
N ARG A 291 -0.98 -11.84 -18.44
CA ARG A 291 -1.30 -12.05 -17.02
C ARG A 291 -0.27 -12.92 -16.31
N VAL A 292 -0.04 -12.63 -15.04
CA VAL A 292 0.82 -13.45 -14.15
C VAL A 292 0.00 -14.09 -13.01
N ARG A 293 -1.24 -13.64 -12.83
CA ARG A 293 -2.18 -14.16 -11.82
C ARG A 293 -3.62 -13.93 -12.23
N GLU A 294 -4.55 -14.74 -11.71
CA GLU A 294 -5.99 -14.60 -11.94
C GLU A 294 -6.67 -13.82 -10.81
N GLU A 295 -6.05 -13.79 -9.62
CA GLU A 295 -6.57 -13.10 -8.44
C GLU A 295 -5.47 -12.46 -7.60
N VAL A 296 -5.86 -11.46 -6.82
CA VAL A 296 -5.08 -10.87 -5.74
C VAL A 296 -5.83 -11.03 -4.42
N PHE A 297 -5.06 -11.16 -3.34
CA PHE A 297 -5.58 -11.29 -1.99
C PHE A 297 -5.13 -10.12 -1.13
N ALA A 298 -5.97 -9.74 -0.18
CA ALA A 298 -5.61 -8.77 0.82
C ALA A 298 -6.28 -9.08 2.16
N GLU A 299 -5.70 -8.54 3.22
CA GLU A 299 -6.12 -8.81 4.57
C GLU A 299 -6.04 -7.59 5.49
N VAL A 300 -6.89 -7.57 6.49
CA VAL A 300 -6.74 -6.76 7.69
C VAL A 300 -6.87 -7.71 8.87
N THR A 301 -6.05 -7.53 9.91
CA THR A 301 -6.23 -8.21 11.19
C THR A 301 -6.24 -7.19 12.32
N TYR A 302 -5.28 -6.25 12.31
CA TYR A 302 -5.22 -5.13 13.24
C TYR A 302 -4.83 -3.84 12.54
N HIS A 303 -5.36 -2.73 13.03
CA HIS A 303 -4.79 -1.40 12.84
C HIS A 303 -4.64 -0.75 14.22
N ALA A 304 -5.55 0.11 14.66
CA ALA A 304 -5.66 0.51 16.06
C ALA A 304 -6.36 -0.55 16.90
N ALA A 305 -7.38 -1.21 16.35
CA ALA A 305 -8.17 -2.25 16.96
C ALA A 305 -8.23 -3.52 16.10
N TYR A 306 -8.69 -4.62 16.68
CA TYR A 306 -8.92 -5.89 15.99
C TYR A 306 -10.10 -5.79 15.03
N ASP A 307 -9.87 -6.14 13.76
CA ASP A 307 -10.88 -6.09 12.68
C ASP A 307 -10.50 -7.11 11.59
N PRO A 308 -10.65 -8.41 11.88
CA PRO A 308 -10.15 -9.46 10.99
C PRO A 308 -11.03 -9.61 9.76
N ALA A 309 -10.49 -9.28 8.60
CA ALA A 309 -11.14 -9.48 7.32
C ALA A 309 -10.14 -9.96 6.26
N ARG A 310 -10.65 -10.69 5.26
CA ARG A 310 -9.89 -11.19 4.11
C ARG A 310 -10.64 -10.86 2.82
N ALA A 311 -9.92 -10.62 1.75
CA ALA A 311 -10.50 -10.40 0.44
C ALA A 311 -9.79 -11.19 -0.64
N VAL A 312 -10.56 -11.62 -1.62
CA VAL A 312 -10.07 -12.11 -2.91
C VAL A 312 -10.70 -11.26 -4.01
N ARG A 313 -9.87 -10.86 -4.98
CA ARG A 313 -10.27 -10.02 -6.10
C ARG A 313 -9.75 -10.61 -7.40
N THR A 314 -10.66 -10.95 -8.32
CA THR A 314 -10.38 -11.39 -9.71
C THR A 314 -10.51 -10.20 -10.68
N ASP A 315 -10.49 -10.43 -11.99
CA ASP A 315 -10.72 -9.39 -12.99
C ASP A 315 -12.08 -8.69 -12.83
N ARG A 316 -13.10 -9.41 -12.40
CA ARG A 316 -14.48 -8.90 -12.32
C ARG A 316 -15.07 -8.95 -10.92
N TRP A 317 -14.78 -10.01 -10.15
CA TRP A 317 -15.46 -10.27 -8.91
C TRP A 317 -14.55 -10.00 -7.71
N LYS A 318 -15.15 -9.55 -6.63
CA LYS A 318 -14.47 -9.34 -5.35
C LYS A 318 -15.33 -9.83 -4.21
N LEU A 319 -14.75 -10.67 -3.36
CA LEU A 319 -15.36 -11.12 -2.11
C LEU A 319 -14.54 -10.57 -0.95
N ILE A 320 -15.23 -9.93 -0.01
CA ILE A 320 -14.68 -9.53 1.29
C ILE A 320 -15.42 -10.34 2.36
N ARG A 321 -14.68 -11.01 3.25
CA ARG A 321 -15.22 -11.76 4.37
C ARG A 321 -14.66 -11.26 5.69
N HIS A 322 -15.56 -10.94 6.63
CA HIS A 322 -15.24 -10.61 8.01
C HIS A 322 -15.26 -11.87 8.87
N PHE A 323 -14.38 -11.93 9.88
CA PHE A 323 -14.19 -13.09 10.75
C PHE A 323 -14.43 -12.75 12.24
N ASP A 324 -15.06 -11.61 12.53
CA ASP A 324 -15.45 -11.22 13.89
C ASP A 324 -16.97 -11.11 13.98
N ASP A 325 -17.61 -12.19 14.39
CA ASP A 325 -19.07 -12.27 14.52
C ASP A 325 -19.63 -11.34 15.61
N ASP A 326 -18.77 -10.85 16.52
CA ASP A 326 -19.15 -9.90 17.59
C ASP A 326 -19.25 -8.45 17.10
N MET A 327 -18.72 -8.14 15.91
CA MET A 327 -18.72 -6.80 15.32
C MET A 327 -19.61 -6.76 14.08
N THR A 328 -20.79 -6.17 14.25
CA THR A 328 -21.77 -5.96 13.18
C THR A 328 -21.87 -4.50 12.74
N THR A 329 -20.98 -3.64 13.25
CA THR A 329 -20.84 -2.22 12.93
C THR A 329 -19.38 -1.88 12.68
N PRO A 330 -19.06 -0.73 12.03
CA PRO A 330 -17.69 -0.36 11.73
C PRO A 330 -16.79 -0.26 12.96
N VAL A 331 -15.55 -0.74 12.84
CA VAL A 331 -14.51 -0.59 13.86
C VAL A 331 -13.93 0.82 13.75
N LEU A 332 -14.58 1.79 14.39
CA LEU A 332 -14.27 3.22 14.27
C LEU A 332 -12.83 3.61 14.68
N PRO A 333 -12.17 2.94 15.66
CA PRO A 333 -10.77 3.22 15.95
C PRO A 333 -9.80 2.94 14.79
N ASN A 334 -10.22 2.16 13.79
CA ASN A 334 -9.39 1.91 12.60
C ASN A 334 -9.49 3.00 11.53
N CYS A 335 -10.31 4.03 11.75
CA CYS A 335 -10.39 5.23 10.91
C CYS A 335 -9.73 6.42 11.62
N ASP A 336 -8.79 7.08 10.93
CA ASP A 336 -8.08 8.25 11.45
C ASP A 336 -9.03 9.42 11.73
N GLU A 337 -8.72 10.20 12.78
CA GLU A 337 -9.49 11.38 13.15
C GLU A 337 -9.39 12.47 12.07
N SER A 338 -10.54 12.89 11.54
CA SER A 338 -10.62 13.85 10.45
C SER A 338 -12.02 14.46 10.34
N GLU A 339 -12.15 15.60 9.62
CA GLU A 339 -13.46 16.18 9.28
C GLU A 339 -14.33 15.17 8.49
N ALA A 340 -13.71 14.37 7.59
CA ALA A 340 -14.43 13.36 6.84
C ALA A 340 -15.03 12.28 7.76
N LYS A 341 -14.30 11.83 8.78
CA LYS A 341 -14.84 10.90 9.80
C LYS A 341 -16.02 11.54 10.55
N THR A 342 -15.88 12.80 10.93
CA THR A 342 -16.97 13.53 11.62
C THR A 342 -18.23 13.59 10.77
N VAL A 343 -18.12 13.98 9.49
CA VAL A 343 -19.26 13.99 8.55
C VAL A 343 -19.92 12.61 8.45
N TRP A 344 -19.14 11.55 8.34
CA TRP A 344 -19.69 10.19 8.25
C TRP A 344 -20.42 9.77 9.54
N LEU A 345 -19.88 10.12 10.70
CA LEU A 345 -20.51 9.83 12.00
C LEU A 345 -21.83 10.60 12.18
N GLU A 346 -21.87 11.88 11.79
CA GLU A 346 -23.09 12.70 11.83
C GLU A 346 -24.19 12.16 10.90
N HIS A 347 -23.83 11.34 9.90
CA HIS A 347 -24.76 10.70 8.98
C HIS A 347 -24.96 9.19 9.28
N GLY A 348 -24.73 8.78 10.52
CA GLY A 348 -25.09 7.45 11.03
C GLY A 348 -24.14 6.33 10.63
N TRP A 349 -22.87 6.63 10.36
CA TRP A 349 -21.89 5.59 10.00
C TRP A 349 -21.65 4.60 11.14
N ALA A 350 -21.64 5.06 12.38
CA ALA A 350 -21.40 4.22 13.55
C ALA A 350 -22.43 3.09 13.73
N GLU A 351 -23.63 3.28 13.21
CA GLU A 351 -24.76 2.35 13.32
C GLU A 351 -25.00 1.54 12.04
N ARG A 352 -24.22 1.77 10.97
CA ARG A 352 -24.39 1.02 9.71
C ARG A 352 -23.99 -0.44 9.91
N PRO A 353 -24.86 -1.38 9.50
CA PRO A 353 -24.48 -2.80 9.55
C PRO A 353 -23.26 -3.11 8.67
N VAL A 354 -22.33 -3.89 9.21
CA VAL A 354 -21.27 -4.52 8.44
C VAL A 354 -21.64 -5.98 8.21
N GLU A 355 -21.82 -6.33 6.95
CA GLU A 355 -22.20 -7.69 6.56
C GLU A 355 -20.98 -8.60 6.62
N ALA A 356 -21.17 -9.85 7.09
CA ALA A 356 -20.10 -10.84 7.22
C ALA A 356 -19.43 -11.16 5.88
N GLU A 357 -20.21 -11.15 4.80
CA GLU A 357 -19.69 -11.34 3.45
C GLU A 357 -20.25 -10.28 2.50
N ARG A 358 -19.37 -9.75 1.65
CA ARG A 358 -19.72 -8.76 0.63
C ARG A 358 -19.12 -9.20 -0.71
N LEU A 359 -20.00 -9.44 -1.69
CA LEU A 359 -19.64 -9.78 -3.07
C LEU A 359 -19.93 -8.59 -4.00
N TYR A 360 -18.97 -8.21 -4.81
CA TYR A 360 -19.09 -7.09 -5.74
C TYR A 360 -18.70 -7.47 -7.16
N ASP A 361 -19.42 -6.93 -8.16
CA ASP A 361 -19.01 -6.87 -9.55
C ASP A 361 -18.22 -5.58 -9.79
N VAL A 362 -16.92 -5.61 -9.58
CA VAL A 362 -16.08 -4.40 -9.59
C VAL A 362 -15.87 -3.78 -10.98
N ILE A 363 -16.39 -4.39 -12.05
CA ILE A 363 -16.43 -3.77 -13.37
C ILE A 363 -17.65 -2.84 -13.49
N PHE A 364 -18.83 -3.29 -13.03
CA PHE A 364 -20.07 -2.53 -13.14
C PHE A 364 -20.42 -1.74 -11.87
N ASP A 365 -19.76 -2.05 -10.76
CA ASP A 365 -19.85 -1.34 -9.49
C ASP A 365 -18.43 -1.07 -8.93
N PRO A 366 -17.65 -0.17 -9.56
CA PRO A 366 -16.27 0.11 -9.15
C PRO A 366 -16.17 0.78 -7.78
N ASN A 367 -17.28 1.30 -7.23
CA ASN A 367 -17.36 1.91 -5.91
C ASN A 367 -17.85 0.95 -4.83
N GLU A 368 -18.11 -0.33 -5.20
CA GLU A 368 -18.49 -1.40 -4.27
C GLU A 368 -19.68 -1.01 -3.37
N THR A 369 -20.74 -0.50 -4.01
CA THR A 369 -21.93 0.06 -3.34
C THR A 369 -23.06 -0.95 -3.17
N ARG A 370 -23.09 -1.99 -4.00
CA ARG A 370 -24.14 -3.01 -4.01
C ARG A 370 -23.59 -4.39 -3.65
N ASN A 371 -23.85 -4.84 -2.43
CA ASN A 371 -23.51 -6.19 -2.02
C ASN A 371 -24.41 -7.22 -2.71
N LEU A 372 -23.81 -8.15 -3.45
CA LEU A 372 -24.49 -9.23 -4.19
C LEU A 372 -24.47 -10.58 -3.44
N ALA A 373 -23.87 -10.67 -2.24
CA ALA A 373 -23.75 -11.93 -1.50
C ALA A 373 -25.11 -12.54 -1.10
N GLY A 374 -26.13 -11.71 -0.93
CA GLY A 374 -27.50 -12.17 -0.64
C GLY A 374 -28.38 -12.39 -1.88
N ASP A 375 -27.87 -12.17 -3.09
CA ASP A 375 -28.62 -12.31 -4.33
C ASP A 375 -28.50 -13.76 -4.84
N PRO A 376 -29.63 -14.50 -4.94
CA PRO A 376 -29.61 -15.91 -5.39
C PRO A 376 -29.03 -16.11 -6.79
N ASP A 377 -29.16 -15.12 -7.69
CA ASP A 377 -28.64 -15.20 -9.06
C ASP A 377 -27.11 -15.19 -9.09
N HIS A 378 -26.47 -14.72 -8.01
CA HIS A 378 -25.02 -14.66 -7.85
C HIS A 378 -24.46 -15.79 -6.95
N GLY A 379 -25.30 -16.73 -6.49
CA GLY A 379 -24.89 -17.86 -5.66
C GLY A 379 -23.69 -18.66 -6.19
N PRO A 380 -23.65 -19.08 -7.47
CA PRO A 380 -22.51 -19.80 -8.03
C PRO A 380 -21.20 -19.00 -7.97
N VAL A 381 -21.25 -17.68 -8.24
CA VAL A 381 -20.08 -16.80 -8.16
C VAL A 381 -19.60 -16.65 -6.72
N LEU A 382 -20.52 -16.48 -5.78
CA LEU A 382 -20.19 -16.41 -4.34
C LEU A 382 -19.45 -17.68 -3.87
N GLU A 383 -19.94 -18.87 -4.25
CA GLU A 383 -19.28 -20.12 -3.89
C GLU A 383 -17.89 -20.26 -4.53
N GLU A 384 -17.74 -19.86 -5.79
CA GLU A 384 -16.42 -19.81 -6.45
C GLU A 384 -15.45 -18.92 -5.68
N MET A 385 -15.85 -17.70 -5.36
CA MET A 385 -15.01 -16.72 -4.67
C MET A 385 -14.69 -17.16 -3.23
N ARG A 386 -15.63 -17.80 -2.53
CA ARG A 386 -15.38 -18.45 -1.23
C ARG A 386 -14.31 -19.55 -1.36
N GLY A 387 -14.42 -20.38 -2.38
CA GLY A 387 -13.45 -21.43 -2.65
C GLY A 387 -12.05 -20.91 -2.95
N ARG A 388 -11.93 -19.79 -3.71
CA ARG A 388 -10.64 -19.12 -3.98
C ARG A 388 -10.03 -18.60 -2.68
N LEU A 389 -10.80 -17.86 -1.89
CA LEU A 389 -10.34 -17.31 -0.61
C LEU A 389 -9.91 -18.42 0.35
N GLN A 390 -10.71 -19.47 0.49
CA GLN A 390 -10.41 -20.61 1.38
C GLN A 390 -9.09 -21.29 0.99
N ARG A 391 -8.87 -21.58 -0.30
CA ARG A 391 -7.61 -22.20 -0.79
C ARG A 391 -6.40 -21.32 -0.48
N TRP A 392 -6.51 -20.00 -0.63
CA TRP A 392 -5.42 -19.10 -0.28
C TRP A 392 -5.12 -19.12 1.21
N MET A 393 -6.14 -19.03 2.05
CA MET A 393 -5.97 -19.12 3.51
C MET A 393 -5.31 -20.44 3.94
N GLU A 394 -5.69 -21.56 3.31
CA GLU A 394 -5.08 -22.88 3.56
C GLU A 394 -3.62 -22.92 3.07
N ALA A 395 -3.36 -22.44 1.87
CA ALA A 395 -2.01 -22.47 1.28
C ALA A 395 -1.00 -21.59 2.02
N THR A 396 -1.49 -20.55 2.71
CA THR A 396 -0.66 -19.60 3.48
C THR A 396 -0.70 -19.88 4.99
N ASP A 397 -1.37 -20.93 5.44
CA ASP A 397 -1.59 -21.26 6.86
C ASP A 397 -2.18 -20.10 7.68
N ASP A 398 -3.21 -19.43 7.13
CA ASP A 398 -3.81 -18.27 7.78
C ASP A 398 -4.32 -18.63 9.18
N PRO A 399 -3.88 -17.94 10.24
CA PRO A 399 -4.27 -18.26 11.62
C PRO A 399 -5.77 -18.14 11.88
N LEU A 400 -6.52 -17.37 11.09
CA LEU A 400 -7.99 -17.28 11.20
C LEU A 400 -8.71 -18.59 10.92
N LEU A 401 -8.09 -19.55 10.24
CA LEU A 401 -8.63 -20.92 10.07
C LEU A 401 -8.74 -21.66 11.41
N ARG A 402 -8.00 -21.24 12.42
CA ARG A 402 -7.97 -21.83 13.76
C ARG A 402 -8.74 -21.02 14.81
N GLY A 403 -9.28 -19.87 14.43
CA GLY A 403 -10.04 -18.97 15.29
C GLY A 403 -9.48 -17.57 15.39
N PRO A 404 -9.94 -16.74 16.35
CA PRO A 404 -9.48 -15.38 16.52
C PRO A 404 -7.95 -15.27 16.72
N VAL A 405 -7.33 -14.32 16.08
CA VAL A 405 -5.87 -14.10 16.14
C VAL A 405 -5.54 -13.13 17.27
N ALA A 406 -4.79 -13.61 18.27
CA ALA A 406 -4.35 -12.78 19.37
C ALA A 406 -3.25 -11.79 18.94
N ALA A 407 -3.29 -10.59 19.50
CA ALA A 407 -2.17 -9.65 19.36
C ALA A 407 -0.95 -10.12 20.16
N PRO A 408 0.27 -9.82 19.70
CA PRO A 408 1.47 -10.22 20.42
C PRO A 408 1.58 -9.54 21.80
N LYS A 409 2.27 -10.19 22.73
CA LYS A 409 2.56 -9.63 24.04
C LYS A 409 3.28 -8.27 23.89
N GLY A 410 2.83 -7.29 24.67
CA GLY A 410 3.34 -5.92 24.60
C GLY A 410 2.67 -5.04 23.53
N ALA A 411 1.78 -5.58 22.73
CA ALA A 411 1.02 -4.78 21.76
C ALA A 411 0.03 -3.83 22.45
N ARG A 412 -0.19 -2.67 21.85
CA ARG A 412 -1.15 -1.65 22.29
C ARG A 412 -2.37 -1.66 21.37
N ILE A 413 -3.52 -2.10 21.89
CA ILE A 413 -4.75 -2.34 21.10
C ILE A 413 -5.88 -1.52 21.70
N ASN A 414 -6.58 -0.74 20.86
CA ASN A 414 -7.81 -0.05 21.24
C ASN A 414 -8.97 -1.04 21.36
N ASP A 415 -9.98 -0.68 22.15
CA ASP A 415 -11.25 -1.39 22.12
C ASP A 415 -11.90 -1.25 20.74
N LYS A 416 -12.27 -2.37 20.12
CA LYS A 416 -12.94 -2.40 18.80
C LYS A 416 -14.30 -1.68 18.81
N ARG A 417 -14.94 -1.52 19.98
CA ARG A 417 -16.18 -0.76 20.19
C ARG A 417 -15.94 0.70 20.55
N GLY A 418 -14.66 1.14 20.67
CA GLY A 418 -14.28 2.52 20.87
C GLY A 418 -14.61 3.41 19.68
N ARG A 419 -14.35 4.70 19.81
CA ARG A 419 -14.66 5.68 18.75
C ARG A 419 -13.42 6.23 18.06
N SER A 420 -12.28 6.22 18.72
CA SER A 420 -11.09 6.93 18.26
C SER A 420 -9.82 6.08 18.37
N PRO A 421 -8.88 6.18 17.39
CA PRO A 421 -7.54 5.63 17.56
C PRO A 421 -6.75 6.31 18.69
N ARG A 422 -7.23 7.47 19.17
CA ARG A 422 -6.64 8.25 20.28
C ARG A 422 -7.14 7.81 21.64
N ASP A 423 -8.20 6.98 21.70
CA ASP A 423 -8.65 6.37 22.96
C ASP A 423 -7.49 5.58 23.59
N GLU A 424 -7.46 5.49 24.91
CA GLU A 424 -6.37 4.80 25.62
C GLU A 424 -6.32 3.31 25.22
N PRO A 425 -5.19 2.84 24.63
CA PRO A 425 -5.09 1.45 24.22
C PRO A 425 -4.79 0.54 25.39
N ARG A 426 -5.34 -0.67 25.38
CA ARG A 426 -4.96 -1.74 26.29
C ARG A 426 -3.61 -2.29 25.89
N LEU A 427 -2.73 -2.50 26.87
CA LEU A 427 -1.50 -3.28 26.73
C LEU A 427 -1.84 -4.78 26.80
N VAL A 428 -1.35 -5.55 25.85
CA VAL A 428 -1.50 -7.03 25.83
C VAL A 428 -0.44 -7.63 26.73
N GLU A 429 -0.87 -8.39 27.77
CA GLU A 429 0.01 -9.02 28.77
C GLU A 429 0.70 -10.30 28.27
#